data_bcb9aa081e81655533226cb0353e7161
#
_entry.id   bcb9aa081e81655533226cb0353e7161
#
_cell.length_a   1.000
_cell.length_b   1.000
_cell.length_c   1.000
_cell.angle_alpha   90.00
_cell.angle_beta   90.00
_cell.angle_gamma   90.00
#
_symmetry.space_group_name_H-M   'P 1'
#
loop_
_entity.id
_entity.type
_entity.pdbx_description
1 polymer ?
#
loop_
_entity_poly.entity_id
_entity_poly.type
_entity_poly.pdbx_seq_one_letter_code
_entity_poly.pdbx_strand_id
1 'polypeptide(L)'
;MTSTVPENGDVNPYGVAIVPVGFPSGGTIAPGDVLVSNFNNSDNLQGTGTTIIKFTPNGGAVSPAGQASEFFKGSFPGLTTALGVLKRGFVLVGSVSTTDGKFATIKAGPLLFLDRNGNVISPSPFTTKLDGPWDLTIDDQFDHARVFVSNVLNGTVTRLDLAITASTMTVNAETVIASGYTFQENDAALILGPTGLAYDPEDDVLFVASTADNTIFAVPQAGSRTGSSGRGAVLFQDDHLRGPLALVFAPNGNLLTANGDAVNDDPTQPSEIVEFTRTGRFVRQFNVDAAEGGAFGIGLASLSKLVRFAFVNDNAVDLTVTDRKSPKLPNN
;
A
#
# COMPACT_ATOMS: atom_id res chain seq x y z
N MET A 1 19.51 -0.60 3.32
CA MET A 1 18.94 0.34 2.34
C MET A 1 19.38 -0.04 0.93
N THR A 2 18.51 0.08 -0.04
CA THR A 2 18.80 -0.17 -1.45
C THR A 2 18.00 0.81 -2.30
N SER A 3 18.57 1.26 -3.42
CA SER A 3 17.87 2.15 -4.36
C SER A 3 16.65 1.47 -4.95
N THR A 4 15.57 2.22 -5.15
CA THR A 4 14.34 1.80 -5.81
C THR A 4 14.29 2.22 -7.28
N VAL A 5 15.34 2.88 -7.77
CA VAL A 5 15.43 3.37 -9.15
C VAL A 5 15.76 2.23 -10.11
N PRO A 6 14.86 1.86 -11.04
CA PRO A 6 15.11 0.88 -12.10
C PRO A 6 15.93 1.49 -13.25
N GLU A 7 16.23 0.66 -14.28
CA GLU A 7 17.03 1.08 -15.45
C GLU A 7 16.40 2.26 -16.24
N ASN A 8 15.06 2.36 -16.26
CA ASN A 8 14.37 3.46 -16.94
C ASN A 8 14.36 4.77 -16.13
N GLY A 9 14.88 4.76 -14.90
CA GLY A 9 14.99 5.94 -14.06
C GLY A 9 13.73 6.35 -13.32
N ASP A 10 12.66 5.54 -13.28
CA ASP A 10 11.46 5.83 -12.49
C ASP A 10 11.81 6.05 -11.00
N VAL A 11 11.15 7.01 -10.37
CA VAL A 11 11.39 7.47 -9.00
C VAL A 11 10.10 7.55 -8.22
N ASN A 12 10.13 8.12 -7.02
CA ASN A 12 9.02 8.22 -6.09
C ASN A 12 8.49 6.82 -5.73
N PRO A 13 9.25 6.06 -4.90
CA PRO A 13 8.82 4.75 -4.42
C PRO A 13 7.59 4.91 -3.53
N TYR A 14 6.51 4.24 -3.89
CA TYR A 14 5.20 4.51 -3.30
C TYR A 14 4.60 3.30 -2.58
N GLY A 15 4.19 2.27 -3.29
CA GLY A 15 3.63 1.05 -2.70
C GLY A 15 4.70 0.07 -2.25
N VAL A 16 4.45 -0.61 -1.12
CA VAL A 16 5.34 -1.65 -0.59
C VAL A 16 4.53 -2.89 -0.27
N ALA A 17 4.88 -4.02 -0.88
CA ALA A 17 4.28 -5.32 -0.58
C ALA A 17 5.33 -6.40 -0.34
N ILE A 18 5.06 -7.30 0.61
CA ILE A 18 5.93 -8.43 0.91
C ILE A 18 5.28 -9.71 0.39
N VAL A 19 6.03 -10.48 -0.39
CA VAL A 19 5.53 -11.75 -0.95
C VAL A 19 5.27 -12.73 0.19
N PRO A 20 4.02 -13.23 0.35
CA PRO A 20 3.61 -14.01 1.51
C PRO A 20 4.22 -15.41 1.52
N VAL A 21 4.27 -16.01 2.71
CA VAL A 21 4.58 -17.43 2.88
C VAL A 21 3.53 -18.28 2.15
N GLY A 22 4.00 -19.32 1.45
CA GLY A 22 3.12 -20.19 0.65
C GLY A 22 2.88 -19.70 -0.79
N PHE A 23 3.49 -18.58 -1.20
CA PHE A 23 3.45 -18.12 -2.59
C PHE A 23 4.07 -19.19 -3.52
N PRO A 24 3.48 -19.47 -4.71
CA PRO A 24 3.93 -20.54 -5.59
C PRO A 24 5.33 -20.32 -6.14
N SER A 25 6.11 -21.38 -6.20
CA SER A 25 7.44 -21.38 -6.83
C SER A 25 7.35 -21.29 -8.38
N GLY A 26 8.50 -21.04 -9.03
CA GLY A 26 8.62 -21.04 -10.50
C GLY A 26 8.16 -19.73 -11.17
N GLY A 27 8.10 -18.63 -10.41
CA GLY A 27 7.98 -17.26 -10.91
C GLY A 27 9.26 -16.46 -10.69
N THR A 28 9.20 -15.17 -11.01
CA THR A 28 10.33 -14.23 -10.79
C THR A 28 10.39 -13.73 -9.36
N ILE A 29 9.32 -13.86 -8.57
CA ILE A 29 9.25 -13.50 -7.16
C ILE A 29 9.05 -14.75 -6.28
N ALA A 30 9.54 -14.67 -5.03
CA ALA A 30 9.53 -15.75 -4.06
C ALA A 30 9.09 -15.25 -2.66
N PRO A 31 8.62 -16.14 -1.76
CA PRO A 31 8.25 -15.77 -0.41
C PRO A 31 9.32 -14.93 0.29
N GLY A 32 8.93 -13.80 0.82
CA GLY A 32 9.82 -12.86 1.50
C GLY A 32 10.45 -11.79 0.61
N ASP A 33 10.34 -11.85 -0.71
CA ASP A 33 10.70 -10.72 -1.56
C ASP A 33 9.85 -9.49 -1.20
N VAL A 34 10.41 -8.31 -1.39
CA VAL A 34 9.72 -7.02 -1.22
C VAL A 34 9.53 -6.40 -2.59
N LEU A 35 8.30 -6.02 -2.91
CA LEU A 35 7.95 -5.30 -4.12
C LEU A 35 7.74 -3.82 -3.79
N VAL A 36 8.19 -2.93 -4.68
CA VAL A 36 7.99 -1.49 -4.56
C VAL A 36 7.53 -0.94 -5.90
N SER A 37 6.40 -0.21 -5.93
CA SER A 37 5.94 0.52 -7.11
C SER A 37 6.55 1.91 -7.15
N ASN A 38 6.90 2.40 -8.35
CA ASN A 38 7.36 3.77 -8.59
C ASN A 38 6.23 4.59 -9.23
N PHE A 39 5.90 5.73 -8.64
CA PHE A 39 4.77 6.56 -9.08
C PHE A 39 5.17 7.57 -10.17
N ASN A 40 6.41 8.04 -10.17
CA ASN A 40 6.91 9.06 -11.08
C ASN A 40 7.93 8.48 -12.07
N ASN A 41 8.04 9.11 -13.25
CA ASN A 41 9.10 8.80 -14.21
C ASN A 41 10.44 9.45 -13.80
N SER A 42 11.47 9.30 -14.65
CA SER A 42 12.80 9.86 -14.45
C SER A 42 12.86 11.40 -14.38
N ASP A 43 11.86 12.09 -14.90
CA ASP A 43 11.71 13.54 -14.80
C ASP A 43 10.97 13.97 -13.53
N ASN A 44 10.66 13.02 -12.64
CA ASN A 44 9.90 13.19 -11.41
C ASN A 44 8.48 13.78 -11.64
N LEU A 45 7.85 13.45 -12.76
CA LEU A 45 6.47 13.85 -13.04
C LEU A 45 5.50 12.90 -12.35
N GLN A 46 4.61 13.42 -11.52
CA GLN A 46 3.66 12.61 -10.73
C GLN A 46 2.69 11.84 -11.64
N GLY A 47 2.43 10.59 -11.29
CA GLY A 47 1.50 9.74 -12.04
C GLY A 47 2.02 9.25 -13.40
N THR A 48 3.32 9.16 -13.60
CA THR A 48 3.93 8.77 -14.88
C THR A 48 4.91 7.59 -14.77
N GLY A 49 5.21 7.10 -13.55
CA GLY A 49 6.05 5.92 -13.33
C GLY A 49 5.36 4.63 -13.77
N THR A 50 6.12 3.67 -14.25
CA THR A 50 5.60 2.46 -14.94
C THR A 50 6.15 1.16 -14.39
N THR A 51 6.97 1.22 -13.32
CA THR A 51 7.74 0.07 -12.86
C THR A 51 7.39 -0.38 -11.46
N ILE A 52 7.48 -1.69 -11.23
CA ILE A 52 7.59 -2.30 -9.91
C ILE A 52 8.96 -2.95 -9.82
N ILE A 53 9.73 -2.61 -8.81
CA ILE A 53 10.96 -3.31 -8.49
C ILE A 53 10.72 -4.41 -7.47
N LYS A 54 11.55 -5.42 -7.53
CA LYS A 54 11.67 -6.50 -6.55
C LYS A 54 12.99 -6.36 -5.82
N PHE A 55 12.95 -6.48 -4.52
CA PHE A 55 14.12 -6.62 -3.66
C PHE A 55 14.10 -8.00 -2.98
N THR A 56 15.17 -8.78 -3.13
CA THR A 56 15.34 -10.08 -2.49
C THR A 56 16.32 -9.94 -1.33
N PRO A 57 15.85 -9.96 -0.05
CA PRO A 57 16.73 -9.84 1.11
C PRO A 57 17.60 -11.10 1.29
N ASN A 58 18.87 -10.92 1.66
CA ASN A 58 19.83 -12.02 1.82
C ASN A 58 19.75 -12.78 3.17
N GLY A 59 18.67 -12.59 3.96
CA GLY A 59 18.42 -13.37 5.18
C GLY A 59 19.32 -13.03 6.37
N GLY A 60 19.67 -11.77 6.55
CA GLY A 60 20.38 -11.27 7.74
C GLY A 60 19.46 -10.64 8.77
N ALA A 61 19.94 -10.48 10.01
CA ALA A 61 19.16 -9.93 11.13
C ALA A 61 19.01 -8.39 11.07
N VAL A 62 19.77 -7.69 10.25
CA VAL A 62 19.78 -6.23 10.15
C VAL A 62 19.97 -5.85 8.69
N SER A 63 18.94 -5.27 8.08
CA SER A 63 18.93 -4.73 6.71
C SER A 63 19.95 -5.41 5.77
N PRO A 64 19.67 -6.63 5.34
CA PRO A 64 20.62 -7.39 4.56
C PRO A 64 20.80 -6.70 3.20
N ALA A 65 22.06 -6.58 2.80
CA ALA A 65 22.35 -6.26 1.41
C ALA A 65 21.62 -7.27 0.53
N GLY A 66 20.69 -6.82 -0.27
CA GLY A 66 19.92 -7.62 -1.20
C GLY A 66 20.11 -7.08 -2.61
N GLN A 67 19.53 -7.78 -3.58
CA GLN A 67 19.52 -7.33 -4.97
C GLN A 67 18.15 -6.74 -5.32
N ALA A 68 18.16 -5.51 -5.83
CA ALA A 68 17.00 -4.94 -6.50
C ALA A 68 17.02 -5.34 -7.99
N SER A 69 15.86 -5.66 -8.54
CA SER A 69 15.67 -5.93 -9.96
C SER A 69 14.26 -5.53 -10.38
N GLU A 70 14.05 -5.26 -11.66
CA GLU A 70 12.72 -4.99 -12.20
C GLU A 70 11.85 -6.25 -12.13
N PHE A 71 10.65 -6.13 -11.57
CA PHE A 71 9.63 -7.16 -11.59
C PHE A 71 8.59 -6.92 -12.67
N PHE A 72 8.18 -5.67 -12.83
CA PHE A 72 7.19 -5.25 -13.79
C PHE A 72 7.58 -3.92 -14.43
N LYS A 73 7.37 -3.82 -15.73
CA LYS A 73 7.38 -2.58 -16.49
C LYS A 73 6.28 -2.64 -17.53
N GLY A 74 5.37 -1.69 -17.51
CA GLY A 74 4.17 -1.74 -18.33
C GLY A 74 3.82 -0.42 -19.01
N SER A 75 2.67 -0.43 -19.69
CA SER A 75 2.09 0.73 -20.37
C SER A 75 1.03 1.45 -19.52
N PHE A 76 0.92 1.11 -18.24
CA PHE A 76 -0.01 1.72 -17.30
C PHE A 76 0.78 2.59 -16.33
N PRO A 77 0.87 3.92 -16.57
CA PRO A 77 1.64 4.81 -15.72
C PRO A 77 0.91 5.15 -14.41
N GLY A 78 1.66 5.73 -13.46
CA GLY A 78 1.14 6.18 -12.19
C GLY A 78 0.81 5.02 -11.24
N LEU A 79 1.77 4.12 -11.00
CA LEU A 79 1.59 3.00 -10.08
C LEU A 79 1.53 3.51 -8.65
N THR A 80 0.39 3.31 -7.99
CA THR A 80 0.06 3.88 -6.68
C THR A 80 0.57 3.03 -5.51
N THR A 81 0.22 3.42 -4.28
CA THR A 81 0.46 2.62 -3.07
C THR A 81 -0.37 1.33 -3.05
N ALA A 82 -1.44 1.24 -3.85
CA ALA A 82 -2.24 0.03 -4.02
C ALA A 82 -1.40 -1.11 -4.61
N LEU A 83 -0.56 -1.71 -3.80
CA LEU A 83 0.29 -2.85 -4.17
C LEU A 83 0.05 -4.00 -3.20
N GLY A 84 -0.31 -5.18 -3.71
CA GLY A 84 -0.60 -6.33 -2.88
C GLY A 84 -0.29 -7.66 -3.56
N VAL A 85 -0.03 -8.70 -2.77
CA VAL A 85 0.36 -10.03 -3.26
C VAL A 85 -0.57 -11.09 -2.68
N LEU A 86 -1.19 -11.88 -3.55
CA LEU A 86 -2.06 -13.00 -3.22
C LEU A 86 -1.28 -14.31 -3.14
N LYS A 87 -1.56 -15.14 -2.15
CA LYS A 87 -0.89 -16.44 -1.91
C LYS A 87 -0.95 -17.39 -3.11
N ARG A 88 -1.90 -17.23 -4.02
CA ARG A 88 -2.04 -18.05 -5.23
C ARG A 88 -1.18 -17.58 -6.42
N GLY A 89 -0.31 -16.59 -6.24
CA GLY A 89 0.66 -16.23 -7.29
C GLY A 89 0.26 -15.03 -8.13
N PHE A 90 -0.57 -14.14 -7.59
CA PHE A 90 -0.97 -12.93 -8.28
C PHE A 90 -0.50 -11.68 -7.52
N VAL A 91 -0.25 -10.61 -8.27
CA VAL A 91 0.08 -9.29 -7.74
C VAL A 91 -0.96 -8.30 -8.25
N LEU A 92 -1.43 -7.45 -7.36
CA LEU A 92 -2.37 -6.37 -7.67
C LEU A 92 -1.64 -5.03 -7.53
N VAL A 93 -1.86 -4.12 -8.49
CA VAL A 93 -1.33 -2.75 -8.39
C VAL A 93 -2.31 -1.75 -8.97
N GLY A 94 -2.53 -0.65 -8.26
CA GLY A 94 -3.33 0.48 -8.73
C GLY A 94 -2.56 1.37 -9.70
N SER A 95 -3.28 2.03 -10.59
CA SER A 95 -2.73 3.02 -11.53
C SER A 95 -3.61 4.27 -11.51
N VAL A 96 -3.01 5.42 -11.26
CA VAL A 96 -3.62 6.76 -11.38
C VAL A 96 -2.66 7.63 -12.16
N SER A 97 -2.95 7.83 -13.43
CA SER A 97 -2.00 8.43 -14.36
C SER A 97 -2.24 9.92 -14.60
N THR A 98 -1.17 10.60 -14.99
CA THR A 98 -1.22 11.94 -15.59
C THR A 98 -0.46 11.94 -16.92
N THR A 99 -0.54 13.02 -17.66
CA THR A 99 0.28 13.23 -18.86
C THR A 99 1.43 14.21 -18.64
N ASP A 100 1.37 15.02 -17.57
CA ASP A 100 2.29 16.12 -17.31
C ASP A 100 2.59 16.34 -15.82
N GLY A 101 2.20 15.40 -14.97
CA GLY A 101 2.40 15.49 -13.52
C GLY A 101 1.41 16.39 -12.79
N LYS A 102 0.32 16.85 -13.45
CA LYS A 102 -0.63 17.80 -12.88
C LYS A 102 -2.02 17.19 -12.69
N PHE A 103 -2.72 17.66 -11.68
CA PHE A 103 -4.10 17.25 -11.37
C PHE A 103 -5.05 17.42 -12.57
N ALA A 104 -4.92 18.49 -13.34
CA ALA A 104 -5.79 18.76 -14.52
C ALA A 104 -5.74 17.66 -15.59
N THR A 105 -4.69 16.82 -15.58
CA THR A 105 -4.54 15.71 -16.54
C THR A 105 -4.70 14.33 -15.89
N ILE A 106 -5.08 14.29 -14.60
CA ILE A 106 -5.26 13.04 -13.85
C ILE A 106 -6.34 12.16 -14.48
N LYS A 107 -6.09 10.86 -14.50
CA LYS A 107 -7.04 9.87 -14.99
C LYS A 107 -7.16 8.74 -13.98
N ALA A 108 -8.38 8.33 -13.71
CA ALA A 108 -8.63 7.07 -13.06
C ALA A 108 -8.11 5.94 -13.94
N GLY A 109 -7.13 5.22 -13.42
CA GLY A 109 -6.59 4.03 -14.06
C GLY A 109 -7.22 2.76 -13.46
N PRO A 110 -6.85 1.59 -14.00
CA PRO A 110 -7.31 0.31 -13.49
C PRO A 110 -6.59 -0.11 -12.22
N LEU A 111 -7.17 -1.08 -11.52
CA LEU A 111 -6.42 -1.99 -10.69
C LEU A 111 -5.90 -3.11 -11.61
N LEU A 112 -4.58 -3.19 -11.79
CA LEU A 112 -3.93 -4.20 -12.60
C LEU A 112 -3.80 -5.50 -11.83
N PHE A 113 -3.96 -6.61 -12.55
CA PHE A 113 -3.73 -7.96 -12.05
C PHE A 113 -2.56 -8.56 -12.83
N LEU A 114 -1.49 -8.90 -12.10
CA LEU A 114 -0.27 -9.47 -12.67
C LEU A 114 -0.11 -10.91 -12.21
N ASP A 115 0.51 -11.73 -13.04
CA ASP A 115 0.97 -13.05 -12.62
C ASP A 115 2.29 -12.96 -11.82
N ARG A 116 2.77 -14.10 -11.33
CA ARG A 116 4.03 -14.21 -10.57
C ARG A 116 5.31 -13.90 -11.37
N ASN A 117 5.19 -13.65 -12.66
CA ASN A 117 6.29 -13.25 -13.54
C ASN A 117 6.21 -11.78 -13.95
N GLY A 118 5.20 -11.03 -13.45
CA GLY A 118 4.98 -9.63 -13.80
C GLY A 118 4.21 -9.44 -15.11
N ASN A 119 3.60 -10.47 -15.69
CA ASN A 119 2.77 -10.30 -16.88
C ASN A 119 1.36 -9.85 -16.50
N VAL A 120 0.81 -8.89 -17.24
CA VAL A 120 -0.60 -8.48 -17.08
C VAL A 120 -1.51 -9.61 -17.51
N ILE A 121 -2.44 -10.01 -16.63
CA ILE A 121 -3.43 -11.04 -16.93
C ILE A 121 -4.45 -10.45 -17.91
N SER A 122 -4.68 -11.14 -19.03
CA SER A 122 -5.65 -10.74 -20.06
C SER A 122 -6.72 -11.81 -20.24
N PRO A 123 -8.03 -11.44 -20.24
CA PRO A 123 -8.56 -10.12 -19.92
C PRO A 123 -8.42 -9.81 -18.44
N SER A 124 -8.07 -8.56 -18.11
CA SER A 124 -8.10 -8.10 -16.72
C SER A 124 -9.52 -8.18 -16.19
N PRO A 125 -9.74 -8.61 -14.94
CA PRO A 125 -11.06 -8.56 -14.33
C PRO A 125 -11.58 -7.12 -14.36
N PHE A 126 -12.80 -6.92 -14.86
CA PHE A 126 -13.40 -5.59 -14.89
C PHE A 126 -13.80 -5.16 -13.49
N THR A 127 -13.36 -3.97 -13.11
CA THR A 127 -13.82 -3.27 -11.93
C THR A 127 -14.52 -1.99 -12.37
N THR A 128 -15.76 -1.78 -11.91
CA THR A 128 -16.61 -0.65 -12.34
C THR A 128 -16.81 0.38 -11.25
N LYS A 129 -16.43 0.06 -10.01
CA LYS A 129 -16.59 0.93 -8.84
C LYS A 129 -15.26 1.44 -8.30
N LEU A 130 -14.18 1.30 -9.05
CA LEU A 130 -12.90 1.92 -8.74
C LEU A 130 -12.77 3.24 -9.48
N ASP A 131 -12.30 4.25 -8.75
CA ASP A 131 -12.09 5.60 -9.28
C ASP A 131 -10.83 6.20 -8.64
N GLY A 132 -9.71 5.97 -9.30
CA GLY A 132 -8.39 6.29 -8.76
C GLY A 132 -7.98 5.35 -7.62
N PRO A 133 -7.70 4.05 -7.89
CA PRO A 133 -7.25 3.10 -6.88
C PRO A 133 -5.89 3.54 -6.32
N TRP A 134 -5.89 4.00 -5.05
CA TRP A 134 -4.72 4.63 -4.46
C TRP A 134 -3.97 3.71 -3.51
N ASP A 135 -4.69 3.00 -2.61
CA ASP A 135 -4.10 1.98 -1.75
C ASP A 135 -5.03 0.76 -1.64
N LEU A 136 -4.52 -0.36 -1.16
CA LEU A 136 -5.30 -1.57 -0.94
C LEU A 136 -4.81 -2.38 0.26
N THR A 137 -5.75 -3.13 0.85
CA THR A 137 -5.42 -4.22 1.78
C THR A 137 -6.17 -5.49 1.41
N ILE A 138 -5.63 -6.66 1.75
CA ILE A 138 -6.12 -7.96 1.30
C ILE A 138 -6.39 -8.89 2.49
N ASP A 139 -7.61 -9.42 2.56
CA ASP A 139 -7.94 -10.61 3.34
C ASP A 139 -7.90 -11.83 2.41
N ASP A 140 -6.76 -12.54 2.41
CA ASP A 140 -6.46 -13.64 1.49
C ASP A 140 -6.74 -15.00 2.15
N GLN A 141 -7.81 -15.65 1.70
CA GLN A 141 -8.26 -16.97 2.13
C GLN A 141 -7.88 -18.07 1.12
N PHE A 142 -6.85 -17.85 0.30
CA PHE A 142 -6.25 -18.74 -0.67
C PHE A 142 -7.07 -18.94 -1.97
N ASP A 143 -8.26 -19.53 -1.93
CA ASP A 143 -9.14 -19.72 -3.12
C ASP A 143 -10.14 -18.58 -3.32
N HIS A 144 -10.22 -17.68 -2.37
CA HIS A 144 -10.98 -16.44 -2.44
C HIS A 144 -10.27 -15.35 -1.63
N ALA A 145 -10.56 -14.10 -1.94
CA ALA A 145 -10.04 -12.97 -1.19
C ALA A 145 -11.04 -11.83 -1.17
N ARG A 146 -10.96 -11.01 -0.12
CA ARG A 146 -11.52 -9.66 -0.12
C ARG A 146 -10.39 -8.67 -0.30
N VAL A 147 -10.51 -7.81 -1.30
CA VAL A 147 -9.58 -6.72 -1.55
C VAL A 147 -10.31 -5.41 -1.30
N PHE A 148 -9.84 -4.65 -0.34
CA PHE A 148 -10.35 -3.31 -0.05
C PHE A 148 -9.46 -2.32 -0.77
N VAL A 149 -10.06 -1.39 -1.52
CA VAL A 149 -9.35 -0.40 -2.35
C VAL A 149 -9.87 0.98 -2.02
N SER A 150 -8.98 1.89 -1.66
CA SER A 150 -9.31 3.31 -1.53
C SER A 150 -9.31 3.98 -2.90
N ASN A 151 -10.33 4.82 -3.15
CA ASN A 151 -10.54 5.53 -4.40
C ASN A 151 -10.34 7.03 -4.15
N VAL A 152 -9.20 7.55 -4.56
CA VAL A 152 -8.81 8.92 -4.25
C VAL A 152 -9.59 9.96 -5.04
N LEU A 153 -10.14 9.62 -6.22
CA LEU A 153 -10.84 10.56 -7.09
C LEU A 153 -12.32 10.78 -6.73
N ASN A 154 -12.89 9.95 -5.86
CA ASN A 154 -14.29 10.09 -5.44
C ASN A 154 -14.53 9.92 -3.94
N GLY A 155 -13.46 9.78 -3.15
CA GLY A 155 -13.56 9.69 -1.69
C GLY A 155 -14.31 8.46 -1.18
N THR A 156 -14.11 7.28 -1.81
CA THR A 156 -14.77 6.03 -1.42
C THR A 156 -13.77 4.92 -1.10
N VAL A 157 -14.25 3.86 -0.45
CA VAL A 157 -13.54 2.57 -0.36
C VAL A 157 -14.45 1.50 -0.93
N THR A 158 -13.89 0.72 -1.86
CA THR A 158 -14.57 -0.40 -2.52
C THR A 158 -13.98 -1.73 -2.05
N ARG A 159 -14.84 -2.69 -1.67
CA ARG A 159 -14.47 -4.08 -1.48
C ARG A 159 -14.70 -4.85 -2.78
N LEU A 160 -13.70 -5.61 -3.21
CA LEU A 160 -13.79 -6.60 -4.28
C LEU A 160 -13.79 -7.99 -3.65
N ASP A 161 -14.79 -8.79 -3.97
CA ASP A 161 -14.86 -10.20 -3.55
C ASP A 161 -14.34 -11.06 -4.72
N LEU A 162 -13.20 -11.71 -4.55
CA LEU A 162 -12.49 -12.45 -5.57
C LEU A 162 -12.65 -13.96 -5.41
N ALA A 163 -12.83 -14.68 -6.52
CA ALA A 163 -12.56 -16.12 -6.62
C ALA A 163 -11.22 -16.34 -7.32
N ILE A 164 -10.39 -17.22 -6.78
CA ILE A 164 -9.00 -17.39 -7.21
C ILE A 164 -8.70 -18.87 -7.44
N THR A 165 -8.21 -19.18 -8.62
CA THR A 165 -7.67 -20.51 -8.97
C THR A 165 -6.15 -20.44 -9.12
N ALA A 166 -5.51 -21.53 -9.53
CA ALA A 166 -4.07 -21.53 -9.80
C ALA A 166 -3.66 -20.66 -11.02
N SER A 167 -4.60 -20.35 -11.91
CA SER A 167 -4.33 -19.67 -13.19
C SER A 167 -5.29 -18.52 -13.51
N THR A 168 -6.36 -18.37 -12.76
CA THR A 168 -7.38 -17.34 -13.02
C THR A 168 -7.83 -16.65 -11.75
N MET A 169 -8.28 -15.42 -11.92
CA MET A 169 -8.89 -14.63 -10.88
C MET A 169 -10.12 -13.93 -11.44
N THR A 170 -11.21 -13.95 -10.68
CA THR A 170 -12.50 -13.37 -11.09
C THR A 170 -13.03 -12.48 -9.98
N VAL A 171 -13.49 -11.28 -10.34
CA VAL A 171 -14.23 -10.39 -9.42
C VAL A 171 -15.68 -10.83 -9.42
N ASN A 172 -16.15 -11.42 -8.33
CA ASN A 172 -17.52 -11.90 -8.16
C ASN A 172 -18.48 -10.80 -7.73
N ALA A 173 -17.98 -9.84 -6.95
CA ALA A 173 -18.76 -8.71 -6.50
C ALA A 173 -17.89 -7.49 -6.22
N GLU A 174 -18.49 -6.31 -6.39
CA GLU A 174 -17.91 -5.01 -6.06
C GLU A 174 -18.88 -4.26 -5.15
N THR A 175 -18.44 -3.87 -3.97
CA THR A 175 -19.28 -3.13 -3.01
C THR A 175 -18.56 -1.89 -2.52
N VAL A 176 -19.14 -0.71 -2.72
CA VAL A 176 -18.70 0.51 -2.02
C VAL A 176 -19.11 0.37 -0.57
N ILE A 177 -18.14 0.22 0.33
CA ILE A 177 -18.35 -0.05 1.75
C ILE A 177 -18.22 1.18 2.64
N ALA A 178 -17.47 2.19 2.17
CA ALA A 178 -17.33 3.49 2.83
C ALA A 178 -17.28 4.61 1.80
N SER A 179 -17.69 5.82 2.20
CA SER A 179 -17.78 6.97 1.30
C SER A 179 -17.85 8.29 2.06
N GLY A 180 -17.59 9.39 1.35
CA GLY A 180 -17.66 10.74 1.91
C GLY A 180 -16.35 11.20 2.55
N TYR A 181 -15.23 10.52 2.25
CA TYR A 181 -13.90 11.04 2.58
C TYR A 181 -13.62 12.29 1.74
N THR A 182 -12.95 13.25 2.36
CA THR A 182 -12.50 14.44 1.64
C THR A 182 -11.46 14.04 0.59
N PHE A 183 -11.58 14.59 -0.62
CA PHE A 183 -10.57 14.50 -1.66
C PHE A 183 -10.41 15.84 -2.34
N GLN A 184 -9.18 16.21 -2.66
CA GLN A 184 -8.88 17.53 -3.22
C GLN A 184 -7.54 17.56 -3.95
N GLU A 185 -7.44 18.43 -4.95
CA GLU A 185 -6.18 18.76 -5.61
C GLU A 185 -5.14 19.27 -4.61
N ASN A 186 -3.89 18.90 -4.85
CA ASN A 186 -2.75 19.37 -4.08
C ASN A 186 -1.51 19.50 -4.98
N ASP A 187 -0.84 20.64 -4.95
CA ASP A 187 0.31 20.91 -5.80
C ASP A 187 1.52 20.02 -5.49
N ALA A 188 1.71 19.64 -4.22
CA ALA A 188 2.84 18.81 -3.81
C ALA A 188 2.56 17.30 -4.01
N ALA A 189 1.34 16.84 -3.75
CA ALA A 189 0.98 15.42 -3.75
C ALA A 189 -0.02 15.02 -4.84
N LEU A 190 -0.18 15.84 -5.89
CA LEU A 190 -1.15 15.67 -6.97
C LEU A 190 -2.61 15.69 -6.47
N ILE A 191 -2.96 14.80 -5.54
CA ILE A 191 -4.28 14.68 -4.94
C ILE A 191 -4.19 14.15 -3.51
N LEU A 192 -4.99 14.68 -2.62
CA LEU A 192 -5.20 14.16 -1.26
C LEU A 192 -6.56 13.47 -1.19
N GLY A 193 -6.66 12.35 -0.47
CA GLY A 193 -7.92 11.62 -0.32
C GLY A 193 -7.80 10.48 0.69
N PRO A 194 -8.70 9.48 0.64
CA PRO A 194 -8.53 8.23 1.37
C PRO A 194 -7.35 7.46 0.76
N THR A 195 -6.46 6.96 1.61
CA THR A 195 -5.20 6.33 1.23
C THR A 195 -5.05 4.97 1.91
N GLY A 196 -4.15 4.84 2.90
CA GLY A 196 -3.77 3.59 3.54
C GLY A 196 -4.92 2.81 4.17
N LEU A 197 -4.89 1.50 4.00
CA LEU A 197 -5.94 0.59 4.46
C LEU A 197 -5.34 -0.56 5.27
N ALA A 198 -5.95 -0.88 6.43
CA ALA A 198 -5.63 -2.08 7.20
C ALA A 198 -6.91 -2.77 7.65
N TYR A 199 -7.07 -4.06 7.32
CA TYR A 199 -8.28 -4.82 7.66
C TYR A 199 -8.02 -5.82 8.78
N ASP A 200 -8.89 -5.82 9.78
CA ASP A 200 -8.93 -6.78 10.86
C ASP A 200 -10.04 -7.80 10.59
N PRO A 201 -9.70 -9.05 10.21
CA PRO A 201 -10.71 -10.07 9.94
C PRO A 201 -11.36 -10.64 11.20
N GLU A 202 -10.73 -10.50 12.39
CA GLU A 202 -11.30 -11.02 13.65
C GLU A 202 -12.47 -10.15 14.12
N ASP A 203 -12.31 -8.83 14.06
CA ASP A 203 -13.35 -7.86 14.47
C ASP A 203 -14.20 -7.36 13.29
N ASP A 204 -13.90 -7.79 12.04
CA ASP A 204 -14.51 -7.29 10.78
C ASP A 204 -14.47 -5.76 10.67
N VAL A 205 -13.33 -5.17 10.96
CA VAL A 205 -13.11 -3.72 10.93
C VAL A 205 -12.04 -3.35 9.91
N LEU A 206 -12.35 -2.41 9.02
CA LEU A 206 -11.38 -1.77 8.16
C LEU A 206 -10.98 -0.41 8.73
N PHE A 207 -9.68 -0.22 8.91
CA PHE A 207 -9.09 1.07 9.23
C PHE A 207 -8.70 1.79 7.94
N VAL A 208 -9.00 3.09 7.87
CA VAL A 208 -8.81 3.92 6.68
C VAL A 208 -8.04 5.17 7.08
N ALA A 209 -6.84 5.35 6.53
CA ALA A 209 -6.14 6.61 6.56
C ALA A 209 -6.75 7.56 5.52
N SER A 210 -7.10 8.77 5.94
CA SER A 210 -7.56 9.82 5.04
C SER A 210 -6.61 11.01 5.16
N THR A 211 -5.76 11.18 4.15
CA THR A 211 -4.74 12.22 4.10
C THR A 211 -5.37 13.62 4.15
N ALA A 212 -6.43 13.83 3.34
CA ALA A 212 -7.12 15.12 3.27
C ALA A 212 -7.88 15.47 4.56
N ASP A 213 -8.42 14.47 5.27
CA ASP A 213 -9.10 14.67 6.56
C ASP A 213 -8.11 14.70 7.75
N ASN A 214 -6.84 14.38 7.51
CA ASN A 214 -5.80 14.18 8.52
C ASN A 214 -6.27 13.26 9.68
N THR A 215 -6.87 12.12 9.34
CA THR A 215 -7.62 11.29 10.29
C THR A 215 -7.52 9.81 9.91
N ILE A 216 -7.47 8.95 10.91
CA ILE A 216 -7.71 7.50 10.73
C ILE A 216 -9.13 7.19 11.15
N PHE A 217 -9.88 6.54 10.27
CA PHE A 217 -11.27 6.10 10.52
C PHE A 217 -11.34 4.58 10.72
N ALA A 218 -12.39 4.13 11.42
CA ALA A 218 -12.73 2.72 11.58
C ALA A 218 -14.11 2.43 10.96
N VAL A 219 -14.16 1.51 10.02
CA VAL A 219 -15.36 1.08 9.29
C VAL A 219 -15.74 -0.32 9.75
N PRO A 220 -16.76 -0.50 10.58
CA PRO A 220 -17.17 -1.82 11.06
C PRO A 220 -17.90 -2.63 9.98
N GLN A 221 -17.89 -3.96 10.14
CA GLN A 221 -18.54 -4.91 9.23
C GLN A 221 -18.04 -4.77 7.77
N ALA A 222 -16.77 -4.39 7.57
CA ALA A 222 -16.24 -4.06 6.25
C ALA A 222 -16.24 -5.27 5.30
N GLY A 223 -15.99 -6.46 5.82
CA GLY A 223 -16.00 -7.72 5.07
C GLY A 223 -17.38 -8.28 4.79
N SER A 224 -18.41 -7.86 5.54
CA SER A 224 -19.77 -8.46 5.46
C SER A 224 -20.84 -7.48 4.96
N ARG A 225 -20.62 -6.17 5.00
CA ARG A 225 -21.64 -5.20 4.63
C ARG A 225 -21.93 -5.17 3.12
N THR A 226 -23.15 -4.73 2.78
CA THR A 226 -23.66 -4.68 1.40
C THR A 226 -23.76 -3.26 0.84
N GLY A 227 -23.28 -2.26 1.58
CA GLY A 227 -23.30 -0.85 1.16
C GLY A 227 -22.49 0.04 2.08
N SER A 228 -22.37 1.31 1.73
CA SER A 228 -21.57 2.30 2.45
C SER A 228 -22.13 2.59 3.86
N SER A 229 -21.21 2.82 4.80
CA SER A 229 -21.51 3.32 6.17
C SER A 229 -21.12 4.79 6.35
N GLY A 230 -20.91 5.54 5.26
CA GLY A 230 -20.19 6.80 5.35
C GLY A 230 -18.70 6.57 5.61
N ARG A 231 -18.03 7.51 6.28
CA ARG A 231 -16.58 7.43 6.58
C ARG A 231 -16.21 6.45 7.70
N GLY A 232 -17.20 5.94 8.43
CA GLY A 232 -16.97 5.23 9.68
C GLY A 232 -16.77 6.18 10.87
N ALA A 233 -16.29 5.64 12.00
CA ALA A 233 -15.99 6.41 13.21
C ALA A 233 -14.56 6.94 13.18
N VAL A 234 -14.32 8.14 13.72
CA VAL A 234 -12.95 8.63 13.95
C VAL A 234 -12.27 7.72 14.98
N LEU A 235 -11.14 7.14 14.61
CA LEU A 235 -10.31 6.32 15.49
C LEU A 235 -9.18 7.15 16.11
N PHE A 236 -8.41 7.85 15.28
CA PHE A 236 -7.25 8.59 15.69
C PHE A 236 -7.16 9.90 14.88
N GLN A 237 -7.03 11.01 15.59
CA GLN A 237 -6.88 12.34 15.04
C GLN A 237 -6.27 13.22 16.12
N ASP A 238 -4.98 13.55 16.00
CA ASP A 238 -4.28 14.44 16.91
C ASP A 238 -3.07 15.06 16.20
N ASP A 239 -2.26 15.83 16.93
CA ASP A 239 -1.12 16.58 16.40
C ASP A 239 0.03 15.70 15.88
N HIS A 240 0.00 14.38 16.10
CA HIS A 240 0.99 13.45 15.55
C HIS A 240 0.65 13.02 14.11
N LEU A 241 -0.58 13.27 13.61
CA LEU A 241 -0.92 13.01 12.22
C LEU A 241 -0.61 14.23 11.35
N ARG A 242 0.14 13.99 10.29
CA ARG A 242 0.56 14.98 9.29
C ARG A 242 0.37 14.43 7.88
N GLY A 243 -0.90 14.22 7.51
CA GLY A 243 -1.26 13.60 6.24
C GLY A 243 -0.96 12.09 6.17
N PRO A 244 -1.69 11.27 6.95
CA PRO A 244 -1.44 9.83 6.98
C PRO A 244 -1.63 9.21 5.60
N LEU A 245 -0.65 8.39 5.16
CA LEU A 245 -0.63 7.68 3.88
C LEU A 245 -0.80 6.18 4.09
N ALA A 246 0.29 5.41 4.07
CA ALA A 246 0.24 3.97 4.27
C ALA A 246 -0.27 3.60 5.67
N LEU A 247 -0.93 2.45 5.79
CA LEU A 247 -1.46 1.96 7.06
C LEU A 247 -1.27 0.43 7.15
N VAL A 248 -0.61 -0.06 8.21
CA VAL A 248 -0.39 -1.49 8.42
C VAL A 248 -0.52 -1.87 9.89
N PHE A 249 -0.83 -3.14 10.17
CA PHE A 249 -0.76 -3.68 11.51
C PHE A 249 0.68 -4.01 11.91
N ALA A 250 1.09 -3.55 13.09
CA ALA A 250 2.29 -4.01 13.78
C ALA A 250 2.06 -5.38 14.44
N PRO A 251 3.13 -6.17 14.73
CA PRO A 251 3.00 -7.49 15.36
C PRO A 251 2.37 -7.48 16.75
N ASN A 252 2.37 -6.36 17.43
CA ASN A 252 1.72 -6.16 18.74
C ASN A 252 0.22 -5.81 18.63
N GLY A 253 -0.33 -5.79 17.40
CA GLY A 253 -1.71 -5.44 17.12
C GLY A 253 -1.99 -3.94 17.03
N ASN A 254 -1.00 -3.07 17.23
CA ASN A 254 -1.13 -1.64 16.99
C ASN A 254 -1.15 -1.35 15.48
N LEU A 255 -1.47 -0.12 15.12
CA LEU A 255 -1.42 0.39 13.76
C LEU A 255 -0.21 1.30 13.57
N LEU A 256 0.41 1.22 12.40
CA LEU A 256 1.47 2.11 11.94
C LEU A 256 0.98 2.86 10.71
N THR A 257 1.19 4.17 10.67
CA THR A 257 0.93 5.00 9.48
C THR A 257 2.15 5.86 9.17
N ALA A 258 2.43 6.04 7.88
CA ALA A 258 3.40 7.03 7.43
C ALA A 258 2.71 8.39 7.31
N ASN A 259 3.37 9.46 7.76
CA ASN A 259 2.93 10.82 7.50
C ASN A 259 3.50 11.30 6.16
N GLY A 260 2.62 11.69 5.23
CA GLY A 260 3.03 12.19 3.92
C GLY A 260 3.48 13.65 3.96
N ASP A 261 4.21 14.04 2.91
CA ASP A 261 4.82 15.36 2.79
C ASP A 261 3.82 16.49 2.47
N ALA A 262 2.76 16.18 1.75
CA ALA A 262 1.84 17.21 1.25
C ALA A 262 1.19 18.08 2.34
N VAL A 263 1.07 17.55 3.55
CA VAL A 263 0.47 18.23 4.71
C VAL A 263 1.35 18.11 5.96
N ASN A 264 2.57 17.60 5.82
CA ASN A 264 3.55 17.53 6.90
C ASN A 264 4.57 18.66 6.69
N ASP A 265 4.26 19.82 7.28
CA ASP A 265 5.09 21.01 7.23
C ASP A 265 5.79 21.32 8.58
N ASP A 266 5.79 20.36 9.51
CA ASP A 266 6.45 20.51 10.80
C ASP A 266 7.95 20.15 10.71
N PRO A 267 8.86 21.14 10.66
CA PRO A 267 10.29 20.88 10.50
C PRO A 267 10.93 20.21 11.72
N THR A 268 10.19 20.08 12.83
CA THR A 268 10.69 19.40 14.05
C THR A 268 10.36 17.92 14.07
N GLN A 269 9.47 17.47 13.20
CA GLN A 269 8.99 16.08 13.08
C GLN A 269 8.82 15.65 11.61
N PRO A 270 9.88 15.74 10.81
CA PRO A 270 9.78 15.41 9.38
C PRO A 270 9.74 13.89 9.14
N SER A 271 8.97 13.48 8.13
CA SER A 271 8.99 12.12 7.54
C SER A 271 8.87 10.99 8.57
N GLU A 272 7.89 11.05 9.44
CA GLU A 272 7.75 10.06 10.51
C GLU A 272 6.76 8.93 10.17
N ILE A 273 6.97 7.80 10.85
CA ILE A 273 5.99 6.74 11.00
C ILE A 273 5.44 6.82 12.43
N VAL A 274 4.10 6.87 12.55
CA VAL A 274 3.37 6.99 13.81
C VAL A 274 2.75 5.66 14.19
N GLU A 275 2.94 5.23 15.44
CA GLU A 275 2.30 4.06 16.04
C GLU A 275 1.19 4.49 16.99
N PHE A 276 0.00 3.90 16.82
CA PHE A 276 -1.15 4.10 17.70
C PHE A 276 -1.91 2.78 17.92
N THR A 277 -2.64 2.70 19.04
CA THR A 277 -3.41 1.51 19.38
C THR A 277 -4.67 1.39 18.51
N ARG A 278 -5.27 0.19 18.44
CA ARG A 278 -6.60 -0.04 17.83
C ARG A 278 -7.73 0.78 18.46
N THR A 279 -7.50 1.39 19.62
CA THR A 279 -8.45 2.26 20.31
C THR A 279 -8.13 3.74 20.14
N GLY A 280 -7.19 4.09 19.24
CA GLY A 280 -6.89 5.47 18.88
C GLY A 280 -6.03 6.21 19.91
N ARG A 281 -5.13 5.52 20.62
CA ARG A 281 -4.19 6.15 21.55
C ARG A 281 -2.79 6.17 20.95
N PHE A 282 -2.14 7.33 20.89
CA PHE A 282 -0.74 7.47 20.49
C PHE A 282 0.19 6.58 21.33
N VAL A 283 1.18 5.98 20.69
CA VAL A 283 2.19 5.13 21.33
C VAL A 283 3.58 5.74 21.16
N ARG A 284 3.98 6.01 19.93
CA ARG A 284 5.28 6.61 19.59
C ARG A 284 5.32 7.01 18.12
N GLN A 285 6.34 7.77 17.76
CA GLN A 285 6.72 8.07 16.39
C GLN A 285 8.22 7.91 16.20
N PHE A 286 8.66 7.74 14.96
CA PHE A 286 10.06 7.71 14.60
C PHE A 286 10.27 8.23 13.18
N ASN A 287 11.35 8.99 12.99
CA ASN A 287 11.66 9.58 11.70
C ASN A 287 12.28 8.55 10.76
N VAL A 288 11.86 8.59 9.50
CA VAL A 288 12.46 7.86 8.38
C VAL A 288 13.61 8.66 7.78
N ASP A 289 13.42 9.98 7.69
CA ASP A 289 14.38 10.93 7.17
C ASP A 289 14.45 12.19 8.04
N ALA A 290 15.51 12.95 7.91
CA ALA A 290 15.67 14.25 8.58
C ALA A 290 14.99 15.41 7.82
N ALA A 291 14.60 15.21 6.56
CA ALA A 291 13.84 16.14 5.75
C ALA A 291 12.38 15.70 5.64
N GLU A 292 11.49 16.63 5.36
CA GLU A 292 10.07 16.36 5.10
C GLU A 292 9.89 15.53 3.83
N GLY A 293 8.75 14.83 3.72
CA GLY A 293 8.33 14.15 2.51
C GLY A 293 8.97 12.78 2.26
N GLY A 294 9.68 12.20 3.21
CA GLY A 294 10.35 10.91 3.00
C GLY A 294 9.49 9.67 3.30
N ALA A 295 8.54 9.74 4.22
CA ALA A 295 7.80 8.56 4.68
C ALA A 295 6.57 8.28 3.82
N PHE A 296 6.62 7.24 2.97
CA PHE A 296 5.50 6.84 2.11
C PHE A 296 5.04 5.40 2.40
N GLY A 297 5.33 4.46 1.54
CA GLY A 297 4.87 3.09 1.64
C GLY A 297 5.47 2.32 2.80
N ILE A 298 4.65 1.52 3.46
CA ILE A 298 5.04 0.61 4.53
C ILE A 298 4.53 -0.78 4.20
N GLY A 299 5.39 -1.79 4.35
CA GLY A 299 5.03 -3.20 4.29
C GLY A 299 5.43 -3.94 5.56
N LEU A 300 4.54 -4.77 6.08
CA LEU A 300 4.85 -5.63 7.23
C LEU A 300 4.26 -7.02 7.02
N ALA A 301 5.08 -8.05 7.19
CA ALA A 301 4.64 -9.43 7.07
C ALA A 301 5.30 -10.34 8.10
N SER A 302 4.51 -11.27 8.64
CA SER A 302 5.01 -12.40 9.41
C SER A 302 5.43 -13.51 8.44
N LEU A 303 6.72 -13.79 8.40
CA LEU A 303 7.31 -14.92 7.69
C LEU A 303 7.57 -16.05 8.69
N SER A 304 7.79 -17.27 8.22
CA SER A 304 7.82 -18.48 9.09
C SER A 304 8.72 -18.38 10.34
N LYS A 305 9.80 -17.59 10.29
CA LYS A 305 10.78 -17.47 11.39
C LYS A 305 11.07 -16.03 11.81
N LEU A 306 10.54 -15.06 11.08
CA LEU A 306 10.83 -13.66 11.32
C LEU A 306 9.62 -12.80 10.95
N VAL A 307 9.61 -11.58 11.47
CA VAL A 307 8.76 -10.50 11.02
C VAL A 307 9.62 -9.57 10.17
N ARG A 308 9.19 -9.31 8.94
CA ARG A 308 9.81 -8.37 8.03
C ARG A 308 9.05 -7.06 8.06
N PHE A 309 9.79 -5.97 8.24
CA PHE A 309 9.29 -4.62 8.12
C PHE A 309 10.06 -3.92 7.00
N ALA A 310 9.35 -3.31 6.08
CA ALA A 310 9.90 -2.60 4.95
C ALA A 310 9.22 -1.24 4.82
N PHE A 311 9.98 -0.20 4.50
CA PHE A 311 9.45 1.12 4.22
C PHE A 311 10.31 1.81 3.18
N VAL A 312 9.71 2.72 2.43
CA VAL A 312 10.40 3.54 1.44
C VAL A 312 10.63 4.94 1.96
N ASN A 313 11.74 5.53 1.53
CA ASN A 313 12.09 6.92 1.74
C ASN A 313 12.15 7.62 0.37
N ASP A 314 11.21 8.50 0.11
CA ASP A 314 11.13 9.20 -1.18
C ASP A 314 12.28 10.20 -1.37
N ASN A 315 12.72 10.89 -0.32
CA ASN A 315 13.84 11.83 -0.39
C ASN A 315 15.14 11.15 -0.83
N ALA A 316 15.39 9.92 -0.34
CA ALA A 316 16.58 9.13 -0.69
C ALA A 316 16.33 8.20 -1.89
N VAL A 317 15.08 8.09 -2.36
CA VAL A 317 14.62 7.15 -3.40
C VAL A 317 15.10 5.73 -3.09
N ASP A 318 14.88 5.29 -1.85
CA ASP A 318 15.37 4.01 -1.37
C ASP A 318 14.33 3.21 -0.58
N LEU A 319 14.65 1.92 -0.41
CA LEU A 319 13.92 0.95 0.40
C LEU A 319 14.79 0.53 1.58
N THR A 320 14.25 0.63 2.77
CA THR A 320 14.81 0.02 3.98
C THR A 320 14.02 -1.24 4.34
N VAL A 321 14.74 -2.34 4.57
CA VAL A 321 14.16 -3.62 5.04
C VAL A 321 14.82 -4.02 6.34
N THR A 322 14.00 -4.36 7.35
CA THR A 322 14.47 -4.88 8.63
C THR A 322 13.78 -6.19 8.97
N ASP A 323 14.55 -7.15 9.44
CA ASP A 323 14.05 -8.46 9.87
C ASP A 323 14.23 -8.61 11.39
N ARG A 324 13.16 -9.01 12.08
CA ARG A 324 13.21 -9.38 13.49
C ARG A 324 12.78 -10.83 13.66
N LYS A 325 13.45 -11.58 14.51
CA LYS A 325 12.99 -12.94 14.88
C LYS A 325 11.56 -12.86 15.40
N SER A 326 10.69 -13.71 14.88
CA SER A 326 9.34 -13.86 15.42
C SER A 326 9.44 -14.20 16.90
N PRO A 327 8.67 -13.57 17.79
CA PRO A 327 8.57 -14.03 19.16
C PRO A 327 8.18 -15.51 19.11
N LYS A 328 8.91 -16.38 19.83
CA LYS A 328 8.49 -17.79 19.95
C LYS A 328 7.09 -17.77 20.57
N LEU A 329 6.09 -18.27 19.84
CA LEU A 329 4.83 -18.63 20.47
C LEU A 329 5.18 -19.60 21.63
N PRO A 330 4.62 -19.41 22.83
CA PRO A 330 4.76 -20.38 23.88
C PRO A 330 4.27 -21.72 23.33
N ASN A 331 5.09 -22.77 23.47
CA ASN A 331 4.69 -24.12 23.11
C ASN A 331 3.42 -24.46 23.90
N ASN A 332 2.28 -24.57 23.21
CA ASN A 332 1.10 -25.20 23.76
C ASN A 332 1.27 -26.71 23.74
#